data_900f73396e2b9bfd8a4d222096148828
#
_entry.id   900f73396e2b9bfd8a4d222096148828
#
_cell.length_a   1.000
_cell.length_b   1.000
_cell.length_c   1.000
_cell.angle_alpha   90.00
_cell.angle_beta   90.00
_cell.angle_gamma   90.00
#
_symmetry.space_group_name_H-M   'P 1'
#
loop_
_entity.id
_entity.type
_entity.pdbx_description
1 polymer ?
#
loop_
_entity_poly.entity_id
_entity_poly.type
_entity_poly.pdbx_seq_one_letter_code
_entity_poly.pdbx_strand_id
1 'polypeptide(L)'
;VSSSAASDVYKRQIKWRFNDDELNAWKSGNTGFPIIDAAMKQLVNEGWMHNRLRMVVAMFFTKNMLHDWRLGEEFFMQNLIDGDFSSNNGGWQWSSSTGTDAAPYFRIFNPLTQSKNFDSNGLFIKKYINELKDLDKKDIHDPDESIRNHCNYPSQMLDLKQSRLRAIDAFNDAKNT
;
A
#
# COMPACT_ATOMS: atom_id res chain seq x y z
N VAL A 1 -21.46 10.56 -25.73
CA VAL A 1 -20.65 9.64 -24.88
C VAL A 1 -20.81 10.08 -23.43
N SER A 2 -21.34 9.20 -22.58
CA SER A 2 -21.51 9.54 -21.17
C SER A 2 -20.14 9.80 -20.53
N SER A 3 -20.09 10.73 -19.56
CA SER A 3 -18.86 11.04 -18.83
C SER A 3 -18.22 9.81 -18.16
N SER A 4 -19.01 8.76 -17.88
CA SER A 4 -18.55 7.49 -17.32
C SER A 4 -17.70 6.69 -18.31
N ALA A 5 -18.08 6.63 -19.60
CA ALA A 5 -17.33 5.88 -20.61
C ALA A 5 -15.95 6.51 -20.89
N ALA A 6 -15.88 7.84 -20.94
CA ALA A 6 -14.61 8.56 -21.11
C ALA A 6 -13.69 8.35 -19.88
N SER A 7 -14.27 8.36 -18.68
CA SER A 7 -13.56 8.08 -17.43
C SER A 7 -12.97 6.64 -17.41
N ASP A 8 -13.71 5.67 -17.95
CA ASP A 8 -13.27 4.27 -17.97
C ASP A 8 -12.14 4.00 -18.98
N VAL A 9 -12.17 4.71 -20.12
CA VAL A 9 -11.07 4.64 -21.11
C VAL A 9 -9.79 5.22 -20.53
N TYR A 10 -9.86 6.35 -19.85
CA TYR A 10 -8.74 6.99 -19.16
C TYR A 10 -8.11 6.04 -18.12
N LYS A 11 -8.94 5.41 -17.30
CA LYS A 11 -8.48 4.52 -16.23
C LYS A 11 -7.75 3.28 -16.73
N ARG A 12 -8.04 2.85 -17.97
CA ARG A 12 -7.37 1.72 -18.62
C ARG A 12 -6.01 2.08 -19.21
N GLN A 13 -5.68 3.36 -19.29
CA GLN A 13 -4.45 3.85 -19.94
C GLN A 13 -3.30 4.13 -18.96
N ILE A 14 -3.48 3.85 -17.66
CA ILE A 14 -2.42 4.04 -16.67
C ILE A 14 -1.29 3.07 -16.98
N LYS A 15 -0.10 3.62 -17.15
CA LYS A 15 1.12 2.83 -17.34
C LYS A 15 1.66 2.37 -15.99
N TRP A 16 1.22 1.19 -15.59
CA TRP A 16 1.72 0.56 -14.38
C TRP A 16 3.19 0.17 -14.53
N ARG A 17 3.92 0.31 -13.43
CA ARG A 17 5.27 -0.24 -13.33
C ARG A 17 5.20 -1.72 -12.95
N PHE A 18 6.28 -2.43 -13.20
CA PHE A 18 6.47 -3.78 -12.68
C PHE A 18 7.91 -3.92 -12.19
N ASN A 19 8.06 -4.30 -10.93
CA ASN A 19 9.36 -4.58 -10.32
C ASN A 19 9.19 -5.80 -9.40
N ASP A 20 9.83 -6.90 -9.75
CA ASP A 20 9.72 -8.15 -9.00
C ASP A 20 10.21 -8.02 -7.56
N ASP A 21 11.30 -7.30 -7.34
CA ASP A 21 11.87 -7.13 -6.00
C ASP A 21 10.92 -6.34 -5.09
N GLU A 22 10.33 -5.27 -5.60
CA GLU A 22 9.33 -4.49 -4.87
C GLU A 22 8.08 -5.34 -4.59
N LEU A 23 7.61 -6.09 -5.57
CA LEU A 23 6.44 -6.96 -5.41
C LEU A 23 6.68 -8.02 -4.33
N ASN A 24 7.83 -8.67 -4.36
CA ASN A 24 8.21 -9.68 -3.38
C ASN A 24 8.39 -9.07 -1.99
N ALA A 25 8.99 -7.88 -1.88
CA ALA A 25 9.13 -7.16 -0.63
C ALA A 25 7.75 -6.82 -0.04
N TRP A 26 6.81 -6.37 -0.86
CA TRP A 26 5.44 -6.09 -0.42
C TRP A 26 4.72 -7.36 0.06
N LYS A 27 4.76 -8.44 -0.71
CA LYS A 27 4.14 -9.72 -0.36
C LYS A 27 4.67 -10.30 0.94
N SER A 28 5.97 -10.16 1.20
CA SER A 28 6.64 -10.72 2.38
C SER A 28 6.68 -9.78 3.59
N GLY A 29 6.20 -8.53 3.44
CA GLY A 29 6.24 -7.55 4.52
C GLY A 29 7.65 -7.04 4.82
N ASN A 30 8.43 -6.72 3.78
CA ASN A 30 9.81 -6.23 3.87
C ASN A 30 10.01 -4.94 3.06
N THR A 31 9.00 -4.07 3.03
CA THR A 31 9.06 -2.80 2.30
C THR A 31 9.90 -1.74 2.97
N GLY A 32 10.20 -1.90 4.25
CA GLY A 32 10.84 -0.88 5.08
C GLY A 32 9.87 0.16 5.65
N PHE A 33 8.57 -0.03 5.45
CA PHE A 33 7.50 0.77 6.06
C PHE A 33 6.79 -0.08 7.11
N PRO A 34 7.04 0.15 8.41
CA PRO A 34 6.59 -0.76 9.46
C PRO A 34 5.09 -1.07 9.45
N ILE A 35 4.23 -0.06 9.22
CA ILE A 35 2.77 -0.31 9.21
C ILE A 35 2.36 -1.18 8.02
N ILE A 36 2.97 -0.98 6.86
CA ILE A 36 2.71 -1.81 5.66
C ILE A 36 3.17 -3.24 5.94
N ASP A 37 4.39 -3.40 6.45
CA ASP A 37 4.98 -4.71 6.70
C ASP A 37 4.21 -5.49 7.78
N ALA A 38 3.78 -4.82 8.85
CA ALA A 38 2.96 -5.43 9.90
C ALA A 38 1.61 -5.91 9.34
N ALA A 39 0.94 -5.08 8.54
CA ALA A 39 -0.33 -5.43 7.92
C ALA A 39 -0.21 -6.62 6.96
N MET A 40 0.84 -6.65 6.14
CA MET A 40 1.08 -7.75 5.21
C MET A 40 1.43 -9.05 5.93
N LYS A 41 2.18 -9.00 7.02
CA LYS A 41 2.48 -10.18 7.84
C LYS A 41 1.22 -10.70 8.53
N GLN A 42 0.35 -9.82 9.01
CA GLN A 42 -0.95 -10.25 9.54
C GLN A 42 -1.78 -10.95 8.47
N LEU A 43 -1.86 -10.40 7.26
CA LEU A 43 -2.60 -11.01 6.15
C LEU A 43 -2.14 -12.44 5.88
N VAL A 44 -0.83 -12.65 5.72
CA VAL A 44 -0.26 -13.96 5.39
C VAL A 44 -0.39 -14.94 6.55
N ASN A 45 -0.20 -14.50 7.79
CA ASN A 45 -0.22 -15.37 8.96
C ASN A 45 -1.63 -15.69 9.46
N GLU A 46 -2.55 -14.74 9.38
CA GLU A 46 -3.88 -14.86 9.98
C GLU A 46 -5.01 -14.86 8.93
N GLY A 47 -4.75 -14.52 7.68
CA GLY A 47 -5.77 -14.44 6.64
C GLY A 47 -6.76 -13.30 6.84
N TRP A 48 -6.35 -12.24 7.52
CA TRP A 48 -7.20 -11.11 7.86
C TRP A 48 -6.38 -9.82 7.90
N MET A 49 -7.05 -8.69 7.65
CA MET A 49 -6.48 -7.35 7.80
C MET A 49 -7.61 -6.36 8.11
N HIS A 50 -7.36 -5.45 9.06
CA HIS A 50 -8.30 -4.38 9.40
C HIS A 50 -8.62 -3.52 8.17
N ASN A 51 -9.87 -3.10 8.01
CA ASN A 51 -10.33 -2.39 6.81
C ASN A 51 -9.49 -1.14 6.50
N ARG A 52 -9.16 -0.34 7.51
CA ARG A 52 -8.32 0.85 7.31
C ARG A 52 -6.95 0.48 6.73
N LEU A 53 -6.35 -0.58 7.20
CA LEU A 53 -5.05 -1.04 6.71
C LEU A 53 -5.14 -1.62 5.30
N ARG A 54 -6.26 -2.25 4.92
CA ARG A 54 -6.49 -2.69 3.54
C ARG A 54 -6.42 -1.49 2.58
N MET A 55 -7.02 -0.36 2.96
CA MET A 55 -6.95 0.87 2.17
C MET A 55 -5.54 1.45 2.10
N VAL A 56 -4.85 1.50 3.22
CA VAL A 56 -3.46 2.03 3.31
C VAL A 56 -2.52 1.18 2.46
N VAL A 57 -2.58 -0.13 2.61
CA VAL A 57 -1.72 -1.09 1.89
C VAL A 57 -2.01 -1.09 0.38
N ALA A 58 -3.29 -1.07 0.00
CA ALA A 58 -3.68 -1.05 -1.41
C ALA A 58 -3.29 0.26 -2.09
N MET A 59 -3.43 1.38 -1.40
CA MET A 59 -3.04 2.69 -1.93
C MET A 59 -1.51 2.80 -2.06
N PHE A 60 -0.77 2.27 -1.10
CA PHE A 60 0.69 2.17 -1.20
C PHE A 60 1.11 1.37 -2.45
N PHE A 61 0.50 0.21 -2.66
CA PHE A 61 0.79 -0.68 -3.78
C PHE A 61 0.50 -0.01 -5.13
N THR A 62 -0.66 0.62 -5.27
CA THR A 62 -1.12 1.17 -6.56
C THR A 62 -0.57 2.57 -6.84
N LYS A 63 -0.32 3.36 -5.83
CA LYS A 63 0.15 4.75 -5.98
C LYS A 63 1.64 4.89 -5.74
N ASN A 64 2.13 4.55 -4.56
CA ASN A 64 3.56 4.68 -4.26
C ASN A 64 4.40 3.72 -5.09
N MET A 65 4.03 2.45 -5.16
CA MET A 65 4.72 1.48 -6.00
C MET A 65 4.31 1.61 -7.48
N LEU A 66 3.15 2.17 -7.77
CA LEU A 66 2.56 2.28 -9.11
C LEU A 66 2.49 0.91 -9.81
N HIS A 67 2.14 -0.12 -9.06
CA HIS A 67 1.92 -1.47 -9.57
C HIS A 67 0.45 -1.70 -9.91
N ASP A 68 0.19 -2.58 -10.87
CA ASP A 68 -1.17 -2.91 -11.30
C ASP A 68 -1.98 -3.47 -10.12
N TRP A 69 -3.10 -2.84 -9.83
CA TRP A 69 -3.98 -3.19 -8.71
C TRP A 69 -4.46 -4.66 -8.77
N ARG A 70 -4.54 -5.25 -9.97
CA ARG A 70 -4.99 -6.63 -10.15
C ARG A 70 -4.04 -7.63 -9.50
N LEU A 71 -2.74 -7.33 -9.48
CA LEU A 71 -1.74 -8.17 -8.79
C LEU A 71 -1.94 -8.16 -7.28
N GLY A 72 -2.25 -7.00 -6.71
CA GLY A 72 -2.54 -6.87 -5.28
C GLY A 72 -3.86 -7.53 -4.90
N GLU A 73 -4.89 -7.33 -5.70
CA GLU A 73 -6.18 -7.98 -5.51
C GLU A 73 -6.06 -9.50 -5.48
N GLU A 74 -5.35 -10.08 -6.44
CA GLU A 74 -5.12 -11.52 -6.51
C GLU A 74 -4.42 -12.05 -5.26
N PHE A 75 -3.39 -11.36 -4.80
CA PHE A 75 -2.68 -11.75 -3.58
C PHE A 75 -3.59 -11.69 -2.35
N PHE A 76 -4.43 -10.68 -2.24
CA PHE A 76 -5.41 -10.58 -1.14
C PHE A 76 -6.41 -11.73 -1.19
N MET A 77 -6.96 -12.05 -2.36
CA MET A 77 -7.92 -13.16 -2.50
C MET A 77 -7.30 -14.51 -2.13
N GLN A 78 -6.02 -14.71 -2.44
CA GLN A 78 -5.31 -15.95 -2.08
C GLN A 78 -5.08 -16.09 -0.58
N ASN A 79 -5.03 -14.99 0.16
CA ASN A 79 -4.65 -14.98 1.57
C ASN A 79 -5.79 -14.69 2.54
N LEU A 80 -6.84 -13.97 2.12
CA LEU A 80 -7.98 -13.67 2.99
C LEU A 80 -8.85 -14.90 3.20
N ILE A 81 -9.11 -15.24 4.46
CA ILE A 81 -10.00 -16.37 4.82
C ILE A 81 -11.45 -16.03 4.46
N ASP A 82 -11.86 -14.77 4.68
CA ASP A 82 -13.18 -14.25 4.40
C ASP A 82 -13.26 -13.52 3.05
N GLY A 83 -12.44 -13.92 2.08
CA GLY A 83 -12.30 -13.22 0.81
C GLY A 83 -13.61 -13.15 0.03
N ASP A 84 -14.24 -11.97 0.03
CA ASP A 84 -15.36 -11.64 -0.85
C ASP A 84 -14.78 -10.94 -2.08
N PHE A 85 -14.93 -11.57 -3.24
CA PHE A 85 -14.41 -11.05 -4.51
C PHE A 85 -14.93 -9.63 -4.80
N SER A 86 -16.22 -9.38 -4.62
CA SER A 86 -16.81 -8.07 -4.92
C SER A 86 -16.25 -6.96 -4.03
N SER A 87 -16.16 -7.21 -2.71
CA SER A 87 -15.63 -6.23 -1.76
C SER A 87 -14.13 -5.99 -1.97
N ASN A 88 -13.36 -7.05 -2.21
CA ASN A 88 -11.94 -6.95 -2.48
C ASN A 88 -11.67 -6.19 -3.79
N ASN A 89 -12.38 -6.56 -4.87
CA ASN A 89 -12.27 -5.89 -6.17
C ASN A 89 -12.62 -4.40 -6.07
N GLY A 90 -13.74 -4.06 -5.44
CA GLY A 90 -14.16 -2.68 -5.25
C GLY A 90 -13.17 -1.85 -4.45
N GLY A 91 -12.63 -2.41 -3.38
CA GLY A 91 -11.61 -1.75 -2.55
C GLY A 91 -10.31 -1.48 -3.29
N TRP A 92 -9.85 -2.44 -4.08
CA TRP A 92 -8.65 -2.28 -4.92
C TRP A 92 -8.86 -1.26 -6.04
N GLN A 93 -10.01 -1.28 -6.71
CA GLN A 93 -10.35 -0.29 -7.73
C GLN A 93 -10.45 1.12 -7.12
N TRP A 94 -11.07 1.24 -5.95
CA TRP A 94 -11.14 2.53 -5.25
C TRP A 94 -9.74 3.07 -4.95
N SER A 95 -8.86 2.26 -4.39
CA SER A 95 -7.50 2.64 -3.99
C SER A 95 -6.62 3.02 -5.19
N SER A 96 -6.83 2.36 -6.32
CA SER A 96 -6.09 2.64 -7.56
C SER A 96 -6.70 3.78 -8.38
N SER A 97 -7.81 4.36 -7.93
CA SER A 97 -8.57 5.38 -8.66
C SER A 97 -9.08 4.92 -10.03
N THR A 98 -9.43 3.64 -10.15
CA THR A 98 -9.88 3.01 -11.41
C THR A 98 -11.35 2.57 -11.42
N GLY A 99 -12.03 2.55 -10.28
CA GLY A 99 -13.45 2.16 -10.18
C GLY A 99 -14.42 3.31 -10.42
N THR A 100 -15.71 3.00 -10.44
CA THR A 100 -16.79 4.00 -10.61
C THR A 100 -16.84 5.03 -9.48
N ASP A 101 -16.61 4.57 -8.24
CA ASP A 101 -16.53 5.41 -7.04
C ASP A 101 -15.09 5.59 -6.58
N ALA A 102 -14.17 5.73 -7.53
CA ALA A 102 -12.74 5.76 -7.26
C ALA A 102 -12.33 6.99 -6.44
N ALA A 103 -11.32 6.81 -5.59
CA ALA A 103 -10.66 7.93 -4.95
C ALA A 103 -10.07 8.87 -6.02
N PRO A 104 -10.06 10.20 -5.79
CA PRO A 104 -9.35 11.11 -6.69
C PRO A 104 -7.90 10.68 -6.88
N TYR A 105 -7.39 10.76 -8.10
CA TYR A 105 -6.05 10.25 -8.41
C TYR A 105 -4.92 10.92 -7.61
N PHE A 106 -5.13 12.17 -7.20
CA PHE A 106 -4.18 12.92 -6.38
C PHE A 106 -4.25 12.55 -4.89
N ARG A 107 -5.24 11.77 -4.46
CA ARG A 107 -5.35 11.30 -3.07
C ARG A 107 -4.41 10.11 -2.89
N ILE A 108 -3.31 10.36 -2.20
CA ILE A 108 -2.29 9.37 -1.89
C ILE A 108 -2.06 9.43 -0.39
N PHE A 109 -2.34 8.33 0.32
CA PHE A 109 -2.10 8.28 1.76
C PHE A 109 -0.59 8.27 2.04
N ASN A 110 -0.20 9.06 3.03
CA ASN A 110 1.15 8.93 3.59
C ASN A 110 1.12 7.78 4.61
N PRO A 111 1.82 6.67 4.37
CA PRO A 111 1.77 5.51 5.26
C PRO A 111 2.30 5.83 6.67
N LEU A 112 3.22 6.78 6.81
CA LEU A 112 3.76 7.18 8.12
C LEU A 112 2.69 7.91 8.94
N THR A 113 1.95 8.81 8.32
CA THR A 113 0.83 9.52 8.98
C THR A 113 -0.28 8.53 9.35
N GLN A 114 -0.64 7.63 8.45
CA GLN A 114 -1.64 6.60 8.71
C GLN A 114 -1.20 5.66 9.84
N SER A 115 0.08 5.32 9.90
CA SER A 115 0.65 4.52 10.98
C SER A 115 0.46 5.16 12.35
N LYS A 116 0.80 6.44 12.47
CA LYS A 116 0.66 7.18 13.73
C LYS A 116 -0.81 7.32 14.15
N ASN A 117 -1.71 7.48 13.20
CA ASN A 117 -3.14 7.61 13.47
C ASN A 117 -3.78 6.27 13.87
N PHE A 118 -3.43 5.19 13.18
CA PHE A 118 -3.99 3.86 13.43
C PHE A 118 -3.37 3.17 14.65
N ASP A 119 -2.07 3.31 14.85
CA ASP A 119 -1.28 2.57 15.83
C ASP A 119 -0.37 3.52 16.63
N SER A 120 -0.95 4.51 17.29
CA SER A 120 -0.22 5.62 17.93
C SER A 120 0.91 5.16 18.87
N ASN A 121 0.71 4.06 19.59
CA ASN A 121 1.69 3.49 20.52
C ASN A 121 2.59 2.41 19.91
N GLY A 122 2.35 2.05 18.65
CA GLY A 122 3.14 1.04 17.94
C GLY A 122 2.86 -0.40 18.38
N LEU A 123 1.76 -0.65 19.06
CA LEU A 123 1.45 -2.01 19.59
C LEU A 123 1.16 -3.01 18.48
N PHE A 124 0.48 -2.59 17.43
CA PHE A 124 0.22 -3.42 16.26
C PHE A 124 1.51 -3.76 15.53
N ILE A 125 2.36 -2.76 15.28
CA ILE A 125 3.66 -2.98 14.65
C ILE A 125 4.50 -3.95 15.48
N LYS A 126 4.59 -3.76 16.79
CA LYS A 126 5.35 -4.65 17.68
C LYS A 126 4.87 -6.09 17.64
N LYS A 127 3.56 -6.28 17.50
CA LYS A 127 2.96 -7.61 17.45
C LYS A 127 3.42 -8.41 16.23
N TYR A 128 3.57 -7.76 15.06
CA TYR A 128 3.86 -8.44 13.81
C TYR A 128 5.30 -8.30 13.32
N ILE A 129 6.03 -7.28 13.81
CA ILE A 129 7.43 -7.05 13.44
C ILE A 129 8.30 -7.27 14.70
N ASN A 130 8.78 -8.49 14.87
CA ASN A 130 9.57 -8.87 16.05
C ASN A 130 10.84 -8.01 16.18
N GLU A 131 11.46 -7.64 15.08
CA GLU A 131 12.69 -6.84 15.03
C GLU A 131 12.50 -5.44 15.65
N LEU A 132 11.27 -4.94 15.67
CA LEU A 132 10.95 -3.59 16.17
C LEU A 132 10.28 -3.60 17.57
N LYS A 133 10.15 -4.75 18.20
CA LYS A 133 9.37 -4.92 19.44
C LYS A 133 9.85 -4.07 20.62
N ASP A 134 11.12 -3.69 20.66
CA ASP A 134 11.72 -2.93 21.76
C ASP A 134 11.77 -1.42 21.50
N LEU A 135 11.34 -0.96 20.32
CA LEU A 135 11.31 0.46 19.98
C LEU A 135 10.16 1.17 20.68
N ASP A 136 10.37 2.45 21.00
CA ASP A 136 9.30 3.29 21.54
C ASP A 136 8.41 3.84 20.41
N LYS A 137 7.31 4.47 20.79
CA LYS A 137 6.35 5.07 19.85
C LYS A 137 6.93 6.19 18.99
N LYS A 138 8.04 6.79 19.40
CA LYS A 138 8.70 7.84 18.65
C LYS A 138 9.42 7.29 17.42
N ASP A 139 10.06 6.15 17.56
CA ASP A 139 10.94 5.59 16.53
C ASP A 139 10.28 4.49 15.70
N ILE A 140 9.25 3.82 16.24
CA ILE A 140 8.71 2.59 15.64
C ILE A 140 8.02 2.80 14.29
N HIS A 141 7.44 3.98 14.04
CA HIS A 141 6.71 4.23 12.79
C HIS A 141 7.64 4.44 11.60
N ASP A 142 8.82 5.03 11.86
CA ASP A 142 9.83 5.32 10.83
C ASP A 142 11.21 5.33 11.48
N PRO A 143 11.79 4.16 11.78
CA PRO A 143 13.12 4.10 12.36
C PRO A 143 14.17 4.73 11.45
N ASP A 144 15.12 5.46 12.02
CA ASP A 144 16.25 5.97 11.25
C ASP A 144 17.19 4.84 10.82
N GLU A 145 18.14 5.14 9.93
CA GLU A 145 19.05 4.11 9.39
C GLU A 145 19.91 3.44 10.47
N SER A 146 20.30 4.16 11.51
CA SER A 146 21.06 3.60 12.63
C SER A 146 20.24 2.56 13.39
N ILE A 147 18.99 2.88 13.68
CA ILE A 147 18.04 1.96 14.35
C ILE A 147 17.76 0.76 13.45
N ARG A 148 17.51 0.97 12.16
CA ARG A 148 17.27 -0.09 11.19
C ARG A 148 18.42 -1.09 11.15
N ASN A 149 19.65 -0.59 11.08
CA ASN A 149 20.85 -1.43 11.10
C ASN A 149 20.97 -2.22 12.41
N HIS A 150 20.70 -1.59 13.54
CA HIS A 150 20.75 -2.25 14.86
C HIS A 150 19.68 -3.32 14.99
N CYS A 151 18.46 -3.05 14.51
CA CYS A 151 17.32 -3.98 14.59
C CYS A 151 17.30 -5.02 13.46
N ASN A 152 18.21 -4.93 12.50
CA ASN A 152 18.18 -5.74 11.28
C ASN A 152 16.87 -5.61 10.50
N TYR A 153 16.37 -4.38 10.39
CA TYR A 153 15.15 -4.04 9.68
C TYR A 153 15.50 -3.29 8.38
N PRO A 154 14.85 -3.61 7.24
CA PRO A 154 15.25 -3.06 5.95
C PRO A 154 15.01 -1.55 5.86
N SER A 155 15.80 -0.89 5.01
CA SER A 155 15.57 0.49 4.59
C SER A 155 14.28 0.61 3.78
N GLN A 156 13.70 1.80 3.72
CA GLN A 156 12.54 2.07 2.87
C GLN A 156 12.88 1.74 1.41
N MET A 157 12.09 0.87 0.77
CA MET A 157 12.35 0.43 -0.60
C MET A 157 12.08 1.50 -1.66
N LEU A 158 11.42 2.59 -1.28
CA LEU A 158 11.11 3.70 -2.17
C LEU A 158 11.07 5.02 -1.38
N ASP A 159 11.24 6.13 -2.08
CA ASP A 159 11.08 7.48 -1.54
C ASP A 159 9.63 7.93 -1.68
N LEU A 160 8.98 8.29 -0.57
CA LEU A 160 7.55 8.66 -0.55
C LEU A 160 7.25 9.89 -1.39
N LYS A 161 8.11 10.92 -1.32
CA LYS A 161 7.89 12.16 -2.06
C LYS A 161 8.03 11.93 -3.57
N GLN A 162 9.09 11.28 -3.99
CA GLN A 162 9.34 10.98 -5.40
C GLN A 162 8.27 10.03 -5.96
N SER A 163 7.90 9.00 -5.21
CA SER A 163 6.87 8.05 -5.63
C SER A 163 5.50 8.71 -5.79
N ARG A 164 5.17 9.65 -4.90
CA ARG A 164 3.94 10.43 -4.99
C ARG A 164 3.90 11.27 -6.26
N LEU A 165 4.97 12.00 -6.55
CA LEU A 165 5.07 12.81 -7.78
C LEU A 165 4.98 11.94 -9.03
N ARG A 166 5.65 10.79 -9.03
CA ARG A 166 5.58 9.81 -10.12
C ARG A 166 4.16 9.31 -10.37
N ALA A 167 3.41 9.01 -9.30
CA ALA A 167 2.02 8.59 -9.42
C ALA A 167 1.15 9.68 -10.02
N ILE A 168 1.28 10.92 -9.55
CA ILE A 168 0.52 12.06 -10.08
C ILE A 168 0.82 12.25 -11.57
N ASP A 169 2.08 12.19 -11.97
CA ASP A 169 2.48 12.31 -13.38
C ASP A 169 1.88 11.19 -14.24
N ALA A 170 1.94 9.95 -13.77
CA ALA A 170 1.38 8.80 -14.49
C ALA A 170 -0.14 8.94 -14.71
N PHE A 171 -0.88 9.39 -13.71
CA PHE A 171 -2.32 9.61 -13.80
C PHE A 171 -2.65 10.82 -14.67
N ASN A 172 -1.86 11.90 -14.61
CA ASN A 172 -2.02 13.05 -15.51
C ASN A 172 -1.77 12.66 -16.96
N ASP A 173 -0.73 11.90 -17.26
CA ASP A 173 -0.43 11.43 -18.60
C ASP A 173 -1.55 10.56 -19.15
N ALA A 174 -2.11 9.67 -18.36
CA ALA A 174 -3.24 8.84 -18.74
C ALA A 174 -4.50 9.68 -19.03
N LYS A 175 -4.70 10.76 -18.29
CA LYS A 175 -5.85 11.68 -18.50
C LYS A 175 -5.72 12.48 -19.78
N ASN A 176 -4.50 12.80 -20.22
CA ASN A 176 -4.23 13.65 -21.37
C ASN A 176 -4.06 12.88 -22.68
N THR A 177 -4.16 11.56 -22.66
CA THR A 177 -4.21 10.68 -23.83
C THR A 177 -5.64 10.25 -24.12
#